data_d24980cf24390bbd3e61d4a7b2a61bf9
#
_entry.id   d24980cf24390bbd3e61d4a7b2a61bf9
#
_cell.length_a   1.000
_cell.length_b   1.000
_cell.length_c   1.000
_cell.angle_alpha   90.00
_cell.angle_beta   90.00
_cell.angle_gamma   90.00
#
_symmetry.space_group_name_H-M   'P 1'
#
loop_
_entity.id
_entity.type
_entity.pdbx_description
1 polymer ?
#
loop_
_entity_poly.entity_id
_entity_poly.type
_entity_poly.pdbx_seq_one_letter_code
_entity_poly.pdbx_strand_id
1 'polypeptide(L)'
;MKNSLTLAALTVLLSGCAAMSVEQCKTANWFKVGEKEGSAGRDMRLDRYYSSCQKANIVPNQSLYEQGYQQGLGYYCRPETIFNEALLGRGDFRVCPIEKRESLRMYYQVAHDY
;
A
#
# COMPACT_ATOMS: atom_id res chain seq x y z
N MET A 1 -19.51 42.04 -32.09
CA MET A 1 -18.62 41.65 -31.01
C MET A 1 -18.77 40.15 -30.75
N LYS A 2 -17.81 39.38 -31.18
CA LYS A 2 -17.84 37.94 -31.01
C LYS A 2 -17.12 37.62 -29.72
N ASN A 3 -17.89 37.24 -28.73
CA ASN A 3 -17.31 36.62 -27.53
C ASN A 3 -16.93 35.20 -27.87
N SER A 4 -15.68 35.00 -28.18
CA SER A 4 -15.11 33.66 -28.23
C SER A 4 -15.03 33.15 -26.80
N LEU A 5 -16.06 32.45 -26.38
CA LEU A 5 -15.99 31.59 -25.23
C LEU A 5 -15.09 30.41 -25.64
N THR A 6 -13.81 30.59 -25.40
CA THR A 6 -12.90 29.47 -25.41
C THR A 6 -13.27 28.60 -24.21
N LEU A 7 -14.10 27.62 -24.47
CA LEU A 7 -14.33 26.52 -23.53
C LEU A 7 -12.99 25.82 -23.41
N ALA A 8 -12.20 26.22 -22.41
CA ALA A 8 -11.09 25.41 -21.99
C ALA A 8 -11.69 24.10 -21.49
N ALA A 9 -11.68 23.10 -22.37
CA ALA A 9 -11.97 21.75 -21.96
C ALA A 9 -10.90 21.39 -20.92
N LEU A 10 -11.28 21.45 -19.66
CA LEU A 10 -10.51 20.90 -18.58
C LEU A 10 -10.56 19.38 -18.80
N THR A 11 -9.65 18.89 -19.61
CA THR A 11 -9.37 17.47 -19.65
C THR A 11 -8.81 17.10 -18.29
N VAL A 12 -9.71 16.75 -17.39
CA VAL A 12 -9.32 16.00 -16.21
C VAL A 12 -8.72 14.71 -16.75
N LEU A 13 -7.39 14.72 -16.87
CA LEU A 13 -6.65 13.49 -17.03
C LEU A 13 -6.91 12.69 -15.76
N LEU A 14 -7.98 11.90 -15.80
CA LEU A 14 -8.09 10.72 -14.96
C LEU A 14 -6.91 9.84 -15.36
N SER A 15 -5.73 10.18 -14.83
CA SER A 15 -4.66 9.21 -14.78
C SER A 15 -5.25 8.05 -13.99
N GLY A 16 -5.69 7.02 -14.71
CA GLY A 16 -6.25 5.82 -14.11
C GLY A 16 -5.34 5.41 -12.97
N CYS A 17 -5.92 4.91 -11.89
CA CYS A 17 -5.22 4.43 -10.71
C CYS A 17 -4.38 3.20 -11.05
N ALA A 18 -3.42 3.34 -11.97
CA ALA A 18 -2.39 2.33 -12.16
C ALA A 18 -1.55 2.30 -10.89
N ALA A 19 -1.39 1.13 -10.28
CA ALA A 19 -0.59 0.96 -9.10
C ALA A 19 0.87 1.36 -9.34
N MET A 20 1.36 1.18 -10.58
CA MET A 20 2.66 1.62 -11.05
C MET A 20 2.58 2.13 -12.47
N SER A 21 3.43 3.12 -12.79
CA SER A 21 3.70 3.53 -14.18
C SER A 21 4.64 2.54 -14.86
N VAL A 22 4.72 2.61 -16.20
CA VAL A 22 5.68 1.80 -16.97
C VAL A 22 7.12 2.00 -16.48
N GLU A 23 7.51 3.26 -16.23
CA GLU A 23 8.85 3.57 -15.74
C GLU A 23 9.11 3.02 -14.34
N GLN A 24 8.13 3.08 -13.46
CA GLN A 24 8.22 2.49 -12.13
C GLN A 24 8.37 0.96 -12.22
N CYS A 25 7.64 0.31 -13.13
CA CYS A 25 7.78 -1.13 -13.35
C CYS A 25 9.19 -1.52 -13.79
N LYS A 26 9.82 -0.73 -14.66
CA LYS A 26 11.17 -0.99 -15.17
C LYS A 26 12.25 -0.87 -14.11
N THR A 27 12.07 0.00 -13.14
CA THR A 27 13.05 0.31 -12.10
C THR A 27 12.70 -0.26 -10.73
N ALA A 28 11.61 -0.99 -10.61
CA ALA A 28 11.10 -1.48 -9.35
C ALA A 28 12.09 -2.43 -8.65
N ASN A 29 12.34 -2.16 -7.38
CA ASN A 29 12.91 -3.12 -6.46
C ASN A 29 11.76 -3.81 -5.73
N TRP A 30 11.41 -5.00 -6.13
CA TRP A 30 10.21 -5.69 -5.64
C TRP A 30 10.25 -6.00 -4.14
N PHE A 31 11.43 -6.27 -3.60
CA PHE A 31 11.59 -6.41 -2.16
C PHE A 31 11.20 -5.11 -1.43
N LYS A 32 11.71 -3.97 -1.89
CA LYS A 32 11.39 -2.67 -1.28
C LYS A 32 9.93 -2.27 -1.47
N VAL A 33 9.33 -2.62 -2.60
CA VAL A 33 7.91 -2.39 -2.83
C VAL A 33 7.08 -3.14 -1.78
N GLY A 34 7.37 -4.42 -1.59
CA GLY A 34 6.70 -5.23 -0.57
C GLY A 34 6.98 -4.72 0.85
N GLU A 35 8.21 -4.41 1.16
CA GLU A 35 8.61 -3.90 2.48
C GLU A 35 7.86 -2.62 2.85
N LYS A 36 7.73 -1.70 1.92
CA LYS A 36 6.99 -0.45 2.12
C LYS A 36 5.51 -0.72 2.42
N GLU A 37 4.89 -1.62 1.70
CA GLU A 37 3.48 -1.96 1.91
C GLU A 37 3.26 -2.70 3.22
N GLY A 38 4.10 -3.67 3.52
CA GLY A 38 4.05 -4.38 4.80
C GLY A 38 4.27 -3.46 5.99
N SER A 39 5.25 -2.56 5.90
CA SER A 39 5.54 -1.57 6.95
C SER A 39 4.40 -0.58 7.18
N ALA A 40 3.59 -0.35 6.16
CA ALA A 40 2.40 0.50 6.25
C ALA A 40 1.14 -0.26 6.69
N GLY A 41 1.23 -1.56 6.90
CA GLY A 41 0.10 -2.40 7.28
C GLY A 41 -0.95 -2.56 6.19
N ARG A 42 -0.56 -2.43 4.93
CA ARG A 42 -1.45 -2.60 3.78
C ARG A 42 -1.60 -4.06 3.42
N ASP A 43 -2.71 -4.39 2.79
CA ASP A 43 -2.86 -5.69 2.14
C ASP A 43 -1.91 -5.83 0.96
N MET A 44 -1.55 -7.06 0.62
CA MET A 44 -0.74 -7.32 -0.57
C MET A 44 -1.45 -6.84 -1.83
N ARG A 45 -0.72 -6.16 -2.70
CA ARG A 45 -1.24 -5.58 -3.96
C ARG A 45 -0.53 -6.13 -5.19
N LEU A 46 0.06 -7.27 -5.08
CA LEU A 46 0.87 -7.86 -6.14
C LEU A 46 0.10 -8.06 -7.44
N ASP A 47 -1.17 -8.45 -7.35
CA ASP A 47 -2.08 -8.59 -8.49
C ASP A 47 -2.24 -7.29 -9.28
N ARG A 48 -2.30 -6.16 -8.59
CA ARG A 48 -2.37 -4.83 -9.20
C ARG A 48 -1.08 -4.50 -9.96
N TYR A 49 0.06 -4.92 -9.44
CA TYR A 49 1.35 -4.73 -10.11
C TYR A 49 1.49 -5.61 -11.34
N TYR A 50 0.99 -6.83 -11.31
CA TYR A 50 0.92 -7.67 -12.52
C TYR A 50 0.15 -6.96 -13.63
N SER A 51 -1.00 -6.40 -13.32
CA SER A 51 -1.82 -5.65 -14.30
C SER A 51 -1.13 -4.39 -14.78
N SER A 52 -0.58 -3.58 -13.88
CA SER A 52 0.06 -2.30 -14.20
C SER A 52 1.32 -2.48 -15.05
N CYS A 53 2.08 -3.53 -14.78
CA CYS A 53 3.38 -3.76 -15.43
C CYS A 53 3.28 -4.55 -16.73
N GLN A 54 2.08 -5.01 -17.10
CA GLN A 54 1.85 -5.76 -18.32
C GLN A 54 2.26 -4.98 -19.58
N LYS A 55 1.96 -3.68 -19.61
CA LYS A 55 2.31 -2.79 -20.72
C LYS A 55 3.82 -2.62 -20.90
N ALA A 56 4.59 -2.81 -19.84
CA ALA A 56 6.05 -2.75 -19.87
C ALA A 56 6.68 -4.12 -20.18
N ASN A 57 5.88 -5.17 -20.33
CA ASN A 57 6.34 -6.57 -20.42
C ASN A 57 7.21 -6.97 -19.22
N ILE A 58 6.90 -6.42 -18.06
CA ILE A 58 7.59 -6.71 -16.80
C ILE A 58 6.68 -7.55 -15.93
N VAL A 59 7.20 -8.67 -15.46
CA VAL A 59 6.54 -9.53 -14.49
C VAL A 59 7.13 -9.22 -13.11
N PRO A 60 6.31 -8.77 -12.14
CA PRO A 60 6.76 -8.56 -10.78
C PRO A 60 7.43 -9.81 -10.21
N ASN A 61 8.49 -9.63 -9.43
CA ASN A 61 9.12 -10.73 -8.71
C ASN A 61 8.33 -11.02 -7.44
N GLN A 62 7.45 -12.00 -7.50
CA GLN A 62 6.58 -12.39 -6.40
C GLN A 62 7.37 -12.76 -5.15
N SER A 63 8.42 -13.56 -5.30
CA SER A 63 9.21 -14.03 -4.15
C SER A 63 9.86 -12.87 -3.40
N LEU A 64 10.47 -11.93 -4.11
CA LEU A 64 11.09 -10.75 -3.51
C LEU A 64 10.04 -9.85 -2.86
N TYR A 65 8.92 -9.63 -3.53
CA TYR A 65 7.82 -8.83 -2.99
C TYR A 65 7.31 -9.42 -1.68
N GLU A 66 7.03 -10.72 -1.65
CA GLU A 66 6.52 -11.39 -0.45
C GLU A 66 7.53 -11.36 0.69
N GLN A 67 8.81 -11.56 0.42
CA GLN A 67 9.86 -11.45 1.43
C GLN A 67 9.91 -10.04 2.02
N GLY A 68 9.88 -9.03 1.17
CA GLY A 68 9.84 -7.64 1.61
C GLY A 68 8.60 -7.34 2.43
N TYR A 69 7.45 -7.79 1.96
CA TYR A 69 6.18 -7.61 2.64
C TYR A 69 6.19 -8.21 4.06
N GLN A 70 6.68 -9.43 4.20
CA GLN A 70 6.80 -10.08 5.51
C GLN A 70 7.76 -9.32 6.43
N GLN A 71 8.86 -8.82 5.91
CA GLN A 71 9.78 -7.99 6.71
C GLN A 71 9.11 -6.70 7.16
N GLY A 72 8.39 -6.04 6.26
CA GLY A 72 7.63 -4.83 6.57
C GLY A 72 6.56 -5.08 7.63
N LEU A 73 5.82 -6.17 7.52
CA LEU A 73 4.85 -6.58 8.53
C LEU A 73 5.49 -6.79 9.90
N GLY A 74 6.71 -7.30 9.95
CA GLY A 74 7.45 -7.46 11.21
C GLY A 74 7.62 -6.14 11.95
N TYR A 75 7.80 -5.03 11.25
CA TYR A 75 7.83 -3.69 11.85
C TYR A 75 6.44 -3.19 12.22
N TYR A 76 5.48 -3.35 11.31
CA TYR A 76 4.12 -2.88 11.54
C TYR A 76 3.43 -3.60 12.70
N CYS A 77 3.62 -4.90 12.82
CA CYS A 77 2.95 -5.75 13.80
C CYS A 77 3.61 -5.75 15.19
N ARG A 78 4.32 -4.68 15.52
CA ARG A 78 4.82 -4.45 16.88
C ARG A 78 3.70 -3.84 17.73
N PRO A 79 3.61 -4.20 19.02
CA PRO A 79 2.60 -3.64 19.91
C PRO A 79 2.57 -2.11 19.91
N GLU A 80 3.74 -1.48 19.99
CA GLU A 80 3.84 -0.02 19.98
C GLU A 80 3.36 0.63 18.69
N THR A 81 3.60 -0.01 17.55
CA THR A 81 3.12 0.49 16.26
C THR A 81 1.59 0.42 16.19
N ILE A 82 1.02 -0.73 16.55
CA ILE A 82 -0.43 -0.93 16.57
C ILE A 82 -1.10 0.03 17.54
N PHE A 83 -0.51 0.22 18.71
CA PHE A 83 -1.02 1.17 19.70
C PHE A 83 -1.03 2.60 19.15
N ASN A 84 0.08 3.06 18.59
CA ASN A 84 0.21 4.41 18.05
C ASN A 84 -0.73 4.64 16.86
N GLU A 85 -0.87 3.67 15.97
CA GLU A 85 -1.80 3.76 14.85
C GLU A 85 -3.26 3.85 15.35
N ALA A 86 -3.61 3.06 16.35
CA ALA A 86 -4.95 3.09 16.93
C ALA A 86 -5.25 4.43 17.63
N LEU A 87 -4.27 5.04 18.31
CA LEU A 87 -4.41 6.37 18.89
C LEU A 87 -4.75 7.43 17.83
N LEU A 88 -4.25 7.24 16.61
CA LEU A 88 -4.51 8.12 15.47
C LEU A 88 -5.81 7.76 14.73
N GLY A 89 -6.59 6.82 15.25
CA GLY A 89 -7.84 6.38 14.65
C GLY A 89 -7.65 5.52 13.39
N ARG A 90 -6.48 4.92 13.23
CA ARG A 90 -6.17 4.09 12.06
C ARG A 90 -5.42 2.82 12.50
N GLY A 91 -5.04 2.00 11.54
CA GLY A 91 -4.32 0.76 11.79
C GLY A 91 -5.21 -0.47 11.60
N ASP A 92 -4.58 -1.58 11.30
CA ASP A 92 -5.28 -2.84 11.09
C ASP A 92 -4.39 -4.01 11.54
N PHE A 93 -4.63 -4.52 12.74
CA PHE A 93 -3.89 -5.66 13.26
C PHE A 93 -4.25 -6.99 12.55
N ARG A 94 -5.31 -7.00 11.72
CA ARG A 94 -5.75 -8.20 11.00
C ARG A 94 -4.80 -8.59 9.88
N VAL A 95 -3.96 -7.69 9.41
CA VAL A 95 -2.90 -7.99 8.43
C VAL A 95 -1.73 -8.76 9.07
N CYS A 96 -1.66 -8.77 10.39
CA CYS A 96 -0.59 -9.42 11.15
C CYS A 96 -0.76 -10.94 11.20
N PRO A 97 0.33 -11.70 11.45
CA PRO A 97 0.24 -13.13 11.63
C PRO A 97 -0.80 -13.51 12.69
N ILE A 98 -1.54 -14.59 12.46
CA ILE A 98 -2.69 -14.98 13.27
C ILE A 98 -2.31 -15.19 14.73
N GLU A 99 -1.13 -15.72 15.00
CA GLU A 99 -0.64 -15.98 16.36
C GLU A 99 -0.38 -14.70 17.17
N LYS A 100 -0.27 -13.54 16.50
CA LYS A 100 -0.06 -12.24 17.14
C LYS A 100 -1.35 -11.45 17.32
N ARG A 101 -2.40 -11.79 16.58
CA ARG A 101 -3.62 -10.98 16.49
C ARG A 101 -4.31 -10.78 17.82
N GLU A 102 -4.38 -11.81 18.67
CA GLU A 102 -5.05 -11.71 19.97
C GLU A 102 -4.35 -10.66 20.86
N SER A 103 -3.01 -10.73 20.97
CA SER A 103 -2.24 -9.78 21.75
C SER A 103 -2.33 -8.36 21.17
N LEU A 104 -2.21 -8.21 19.86
CA LEU A 104 -2.27 -6.91 19.19
C LEU A 104 -3.65 -6.28 19.28
N ARG A 105 -4.69 -7.07 19.28
CA ARG A 105 -6.06 -6.60 19.47
C ARG A 105 -6.21 -5.88 20.80
N MET A 106 -5.61 -6.38 21.86
CA MET A 106 -5.63 -5.74 23.18
C MET A 106 -5.00 -4.35 23.14
N TYR A 107 -3.83 -4.23 22.55
CA TYR A 107 -3.16 -2.92 22.39
C TYR A 107 -4.00 -1.97 21.54
N TYR A 108 -4.59 -2.47 20.47
CA TYR A 108 -5.44 -1.69 19.59
C TYR A 108 -6.67 -1.14 20.35
N GLN A 109 -7.36 -2.00 21.09
CA GLN A 109 -8.57 -1.60 21.82
C GLN A 109 -8.30 -0.58 22.91
N VAL A 110 -7.22 -0.77 23.69
CA VAL A 110 -6.84 0.17 24.75
C VAL A 110 -6.58 1.55 24.15
N ALA A 111 -5.84 1.62 23.06
CA ALA A 111 -5.55 2.89 22.39
C ALA A 111 -6.79 3.52 21.75
N HIS A 112 -7.64 2.71 21.15
CA HIS A 112 -8.87 3.16 20.48
C HIS A 112 -9.87 3.76 21.48
N ASP A 113 -9.95 3.19 22.69
CA ASP A 113 -10.87 3.64 23.75
C ASP A 113 -10.30 4.81 24.57
N TYR A 114 -9.07 5.21 24.30
CA TYR A 114 -8.39 6.30 25.01
C TYR A 114 -8.88 7.65 24.52
#